data_adf776ddf8b5cba15428449337a5c3f5
#
_entry.id   adf776ddf8b5cba15428449337a5c3f5
#
_cell.length_a   1.000
_cell.length_b   1.000
_cell.length_c   1.000
_cell.angle_alpha   90.00
_cell.angle_beta   90.00
_cell.angle_gamma   90.00
#
_symmetry.space_group_name_H-M   'P 1'
#
loop_
_entity.id
_entity.type
_entity.pdbx_description
1 polymer ?
#
loop_
_entity_poly.entity_id
_entity_poly.type
_entity_poly.pdbx_seq_one_letter_code
_entity_poly.pdbx_strand_id
1 'polypeptide(L)'
;MQPAEVVLSVLRERGRKGLPCTQLYRQMFNRDLYLLAYGNIYSNAGAMTPGASEETADGMSEEKIEQITGLMRRERYRFSPARRVYIPKKNGKLRPLGMPSWSGKLVGEVVRLLLEAYYEPQFSDNSHGFRRERGCHTALRKIDDTWTGTTWFIEGDISDCFGSLDHEILLGILAEEIHDQRFLRLIRNMLKAGYLEDWEYHETLSGCPQGGVVSPILSNIYLHKLDEFVGRELIPQYTRGACRKTNPEYKRISRQLESARQCGDRAAARDLRKQLRALPTVDPMDPGYRRLKYIRYADDHILGFIGPKAEAEQIKARLAAFLRETLGLELNQQKTLVTHARSQPARFLGYHIKVQHCDAKITKGQRGINGKIALRIPPDVIRAQCARYREHGKPWHRSRLQNLDDYDIVRIYGAEYRGVVNYYLLARDVWRLNTLHWHAMTSLLKTLGAP
;
A
#
# COMPACT_ATOMS: atom_id res chain seq x y z
N MET A 1 33.44 5.22 16.19
CA MET A 1 32.53 5.67 15.16
C MET A 1 31.44 6.52 15.83
N GLN A 2 30.66 7.30 15.06
CA GLN A 2 29.55 8.07 15.63
C GLN A 2 28.41 7.14 16.06
N PRO A 3 27.60 7.50 17.08
CA PRO A 3 26.41 6.75 17.46
C PRO A 3 25.45 6.55 16.27
N ALA A 4 24.73 5.43 16.25
CA ALA A 4 23.80 5.08 15.15
C ALA A 4 22.79 6.19 14.86
N GLU A 5 22.19 6.79 15.91
CA GLU A 5 21.19 7.85 15.77
C GLU A 5 21.74 9.10 15.07
N VAL A 6 22.99 9.48 15.37
CA VAL A 6 23.68 10.62 14.72
C VAL A 6 23.88 10.34 13.24
N VAL A 7 24.38 9.14 12.90
CA VAL A 7 24.57 8.73 11.49
C VAL A 7 23.25 8.78 10.74
N LEU A 8 22.19 8.19 11.28
CA LEU A 8 20.87 8.16 10.65
C LEU A 8 20.25 9.56 10.53
N SER A 9 20.47 10.43 11.52
CA SER A 9 20.02 11.83 11.46
C SER A 9 20.71 12.62 10.35
N VAL A 10 22.03 12.47 10.23
CA VAL A 10 22.80 13.10 9.14
C VAL A 10 22.34 12.61 7.77
N LEU A 11 22.06 11.31 7.62
CA LEU A 11 21.55 10.76 6.36
C LEU A 11 20.18 11.31 6.02
N ARG A 12 19.25 11.42 7.00
CA ARG A 12 17.92 12.04 6.78
C ARG A 12 18.06 13.49 6.29
N GLU A 13 18.95 14.26 6.89
CA GLU A 13 19.16 15.66 6.49
C GLU A 13 19.79 15.76 5.08
N ARG A 14 20.71 14.86 4.74
CA ARG A 14 21.25 14.77 3.36
C ARG A 14 20.16 14.41 2.35
N GLY A 15 19.35 13.39 2.65
CA GLY A 15 18.21 13.01 1.80
C GLY A 15 17.20 14.14 1.60
N ARG A 16 16.88 14.88 2.67
CA ARG A 16 15.99 16.06 2.59
C ARG A 16 16.53 17.15 1.67
N LYS A 17 17.86 17.31 1.63
CA LYS A 17 18.53 18.31 0.78
C LYS A 17 18.90 17.79 -0.60
N GLY A 18 18.63 16.53 -0.94
CA GLY A 18 19.05 15.91 -2.20
C GLY A 18 20.57 15.86 -2.37
N LEU A 19 21.32 15.70 -1.27
CA LEU A 19 22.78 15.65 -1.32
C LEU A 19 23.26 14.20 -1.45
N PRO A 20 24.13 13.88 -2.40
CA PRO A 20 24.57 12.51 -2.65
C PRO A 20 25.33 11.90 -1.47
N CYS A 21 25.23 10.58 -1.33
CA CYS A 21 25.93 9.80 -0.31
C CYS A 21 27.21 9.19 -0.84
N THR A 22 28.36 9.54 -0.24
CA THR A 22 29.70 9.11 -0.71
C THR A 22 30.41 8.11 0.19
N GLN A 23 29.92 7.87 1.42
CA GLN A 23 30.61 7.04 2.42
C GLN A 23 29.65 6.11 3.19
N LEU A 24 28.65 5.54 2.50
CA LEU A 24 27.70 4.62 3.14
C LEU A 24 28.35 3.30 3.53
N TYR A 25 29.27 2.78 2.72
CA TYR A 25 29.95 1.53 3.01
C TYR A 25 30.75 1.59 4.32
N ARG A 26 31.31 2.76 4.66
CA ARG A 26 32.00 2.97 5.93
C ARG A 26 31.10 2.75 7.14
N GLN A 27 29.80 3.01 7.00
CA GLN A 27 28.83 2.79 8.07
C GLN A 27 28.56 1.30 8.32
N MET A 28 28.85 0.43 7.34
CA MET A 28 28.78 -1.03 7.52
C MET A 28 29.81 -1.57 8.53
N PHE A 29 30.71 -0.73 9.04
CA PHE A 29 31.65 -1.08 10.11
C PHE A 29 31.19 -0.57 11.49
N ASN A 30 30.05 0.12 11.55
CA ASN A 30 29.58 0.77 12.77
C ASN A 30 28.81 -0.24 13.64
N ARG A 31 29.44 -0.66 14.77
CA ARG A 31 28.89 -1.60 15.74
C ARG A 31 27.51 -1.17 16.25
N ASP A 32 27.31 0.13 16.53
CA ASP A 32 26.03 0.63 17.08
C ASP A 32 24.86 0.42 16.11
N LEU A 33 25.13 0.47 14.80
CA LEU A 33 24.09 0.14 13.79
C LEU A 33 23.68 -1.33 13.84
N TYR A 34 24.63 -2.25 14.13
CA TYR A 34 24.31 -3.68 14.29
C TYR A 34 23.53 -3.95 15.57
N LEU A 35 23.86 -3.27 16.68
CA LEU A 35 23.10 -3.36 17.93
C LEU A 35 21.68 -2.84 17.75
N LEU A 36 21.52 -1.71 17.06
CA LEU A 36 20.20 -1.18 16.71
C LEU A 36 19.43 -2.14 15.77
N ALA A 37 20.12 -2.70 14.77
CA ALA A 37 19.53 -3.68 13.85
C ALA A 37 19.09 -4.94 14.58
N TYR A 38 19.88 -5.45 15.50
CA TYR A 38 19.52 -6.58 16.35
C TYR A 38 18.26 -6.27 17.17
N GLY A 39 18.22 -5.13 17.87
CA GLY A 39 17.05 -4.68 18.63
C GLY A 39 15.76 -4.62 17.82
N ASN A 40 15.85 -4.25 16.52
CA ASN A 40 14.71 -4.17 15.64
C ASN A 40 14.14 -5.52 15.19
N ILE A 41 14.98 -6.55 15.08
CA ILE A 41 14.58 -7.80 14.42
C ILE A 41 14.56 -9.03 15.32
N TYR A 42 15.19 -8.99 16.53
CA TYR A 42 15.30 -10.18 17.38
C TYR A 42 13.95 -10.70 17.90
N SER A 43 12.99 -9.82 18.16
CA SER A 43 11.65 -10.16 18.65
C SER A 43 10.65 -10.55 17.54
N ASN A 44 11.05 -10.47 16.27
CA ASN A 44 10.18 -10.83 15.17
C ASN A 44 9.91 -12.35 15.16
N ALA A 45 8.69 -12.76 14.79
CA ALA A 45 8.31 -14.17 14.70
C ALA A 45 9.25 -15.03 13.82
N GLY A 46 9.92 -14.42 12.83
CA GLY A 46 10.91 -15.07 11.99
C GLY A 46 12.35 -15.08 12.51
N ALA A 47 12.62 -14.51 13.71
CA ALA A 47 13.98 -14.44 14.26
C ALA A 47 14.58 -15.83 14.52
N MET A 48 13.76 -16.75 15.04
CA MET A 48 14.13 -18.14 15.33
C MET A 48 14.00 -19.06 14.12
N THR A 49 13.59 -18.56 12.95
CA THR A 49 13.47 -19.37 11.74
C THR A 49 14.82 -19.38 11.01
N PRO A 50 15.50 -20.56 10.90
CA PRO A 50 16.79 -20.66 10.25
C PRO A 50 16.67 -20.43 8.73
N GLY A 51 17.73 -19.86 8.15
CA GLY A 51 17.91 -19.72 6.71
C GLY A 51 18.49 -21.00 6.07
N ALA A 52 19.47 -20.80 5.20
CA ALA A 52 20.29 -21.90 4.65
C ALA A 52 21.30 -22.44 5.66
N SER A 53 21.68 -21.63 6.65
CA SER A 53 22.43 -22.04 7.85
C SER A 53 21.48 -22.19 9.03
N GLU A 54 21.87 -22.96 10.05
CA GLU A 54 21.08 -23.13 11.28
C GLU A 54 21.17 -21.93 12.25
N GLU A 55 21.78 -20.83 11.81
CA GLU A 55 21.90 -19.60 12.60
C GLU A 55 20.53 -19.02 12.94
N THR A 56 20.32 -18.72 14.24
CA THR A 56 19.14 -18.06 14.77
C THR A 56 19.52 -16.84 15.62
N ALA A 57 18.52 -16.11 16.13
CA ALA A 57 18.75 -14.94 16.98
C ALA A 57 19.48 -15.28 18.28
N ASP A 58 19.29 -16.47 18.83
CA ASP A 58 19.90 -16.90 20.11
C ASP A 58 21.43 -17.08 20.02
N GLY A 59 21.96 -17.36 18.83
CA GLY A 59 23.40 -17.47 18.57
C GLY A 59 24.10 -16.12 18.38
N MET A 60 23.45 -14.99 18.71
CA MET A 60 24.02 -13.66 18.50
C MET A 60 24.94 -13.27 19.64
N SER A 61 26.10 -12.73 19.31
CA SER A 61 27.06 -12.20 20.28
C SER A 61 27.80 -10.97 19.72
N GLU A 62 28.53 -10.26 20.58
CA GLU A 62 29.37 -9.14 20.16
C GLU A 62 30.54 -9.59 19.24
N GLU A 63 31.12 -10.75 19.53
CA GLU A 63 32.16 -11.36 18.70
C GLU A 63 31.64 -11.64 17.28
N LYS A 64 30.36 -12.03 17.14
CA LYS A 64 29.70 -12.21 15.83
C LYS A 64 29.62 -10.89 15.06
N ILE A 65 29.29 -9.78 15.74
CA ILE A 65 29.29 -8.45 15.13
C ILE A 65 30.70 -8.07 14.69
N GLU A 66 31.70 -8.33 15.53
CA GLU A 66 33.12 -8.05 15.20
C GLU A 66 33.59 -8.86 14.00
N GLN A 67 33.22 -10.13 13.92
CA GLN A 67 33.49 -10.98 12.75
C GLN A 67 32.89 -10.40 11.47
N ILE A 68 31.58 -10.04 11.51
CA ILE A 68 30.88 -9.46 10.36
C ILE A 68 31.53 -8.14 9.94
N THR A 69 31.80 -7.23 10.88
CA THR A 69 32.41 -5.93 10.59
C THR A 69 33.86 -6.07 10.12
N GLY A 70 34.59 -7.07 10.63
CA GLY A 70 35.94 -7.42 10.17
C GLY A 70 35.97 -7.91 8.72
N LEU A 71 34.97 -8.75 8.32
CA LEU A 71 34.80 -9.18 6.93
C LEU A 71 34.38 -8.01 6.03
N MET A 72 33.52 -7.11 6.51
CA MET A 72 33.13 -5.90 5.78
C MET A 72 34.28 -4.98 5.52
N ARG A 73 35.15 -4.70 6.52
CA ARG A 73 36.36 -3.85 6.36
C ARG A 73 37.31 -4.37 5.28
N ARG A 74 37.37 -5.68 5.12
CA ARG A 74 38.22 -6.36 4.12
C ARG A 74 37.49 -6.61 2.79
N GLU A 75 36.24 -6.17 2.64
CA GLU A 75 35.36 -6.42 1.50
C GLU A 75 35.16 -7.93 1.20
N ARG A 76 35.28 -8.78 2.20
CA ARG A 76 35.20 -10.24 2.11
C ARG A 76 33.87 -10.81 2.58
N TYR A 77 32.95 -9.98 3.07
CA TYR A 77 31.60 -10.45 3.45
C TYR A 77 30.86 -10.98 2.22
N ARG A 78 30.25 -12.15 2.37
CA ARG A 78 29.43 -12.79 1.34
C ARG A 78 28.09 -13.16 1.94
N PHE A 79 27.02 -12.86 1.21
CA PHE A 79 25.68 -13.29 1.60
C PHE A 79 25.50 -14.77 1.28
N SER A 80 24.97 -15.55 2.22
CA SER A 80 24.54 -16.92 1.97
C SER A 80 23.25 -16.91 1.16
N PRO A 81 23.02 -17.94 0.31
CA PRO A 81 21.76 -18.11 -0.38
C PRO A 81 20.57 -18.13 0.59
N ALA A 82 19.44 -17.60 0.18
CA ALA A 82 18.21 -17.67 1.00
C ALA A 82 17.57 -19.07 0.88
N ARG A 83 17.06 -19.65 1.97
CA ARG A 83 16.27 -20.88 1.91
C ARG A 83 14.88 -20.55 1.38
N ARG A 84 14.43 -21.22 0.30
CA ARG A 84 13.11 -21.02 -0.28
C ARG A 84 12.07 -21.86 0.46
N VAL A 85 10.92 -21.24 0.76
CA VAL A 85 9.75 -21.88 1.37
C VAL A 85 8.50 -21.35 0.69
N TYR A 86 7.48 -22.19 0.55
CA TYR A 86 6.24 -21.81 -0.09
C TYR A 86 5.11 -21.62 0.92
N ILE A 87 4.41 -20.48 0.82
CA ILE A 87 3.22 -20.18 1.63
C ILE A 87 1.98 -20.15 0.72
N PRO A 88 0.87 -20.84 1.08
CA PRO A 88 -0.33 -20.81 0.28
C PRO A 88 -0.99 -19.43 0.28
N LYS A 89 -1.33 -18.92 -0.91
CA LYS A 89 -2.16 -17.73 -1.11
C LYS A 89 -3.63 -18.11 -0.95
N LYS A 90 -4.50 -17.11 -0.67
CA LYS A 90 -5.97 -17.30 -0.58
C LYS A 90 -6.62 -17.89 -1.82
N ASN A 91 -5.98 -17.81 -2.98
CA ASN A 91 -6.45 -18.36 -4.26
C ASN A 91 -5.87 -19.75 -4.57
N GLY A 92 -5.25 -20.41 -3.58
CA GLY A 92 -4.63 -21.74 -3.74
C GLY A 92 -3.25 -21.75 -4.41
N LYS A 93 -2.80 -20.65 -5.00
CA LYS A 93 -1.43 -20.54 -5.53
C LYS A 93 -0.42 -20.42 -4.39
N LEU A 94 0.80 -20.89 -4.62
CA LEU A 94 1.90 -20.75 -3.67
C LEU A 94 2.62 -19.41 -3.86
N ARG A 95 3.11 -18.86 -2.75
CA ARG A 95 4.00 -17.69 -2.73
C ARG A 95 5.37 -18.16 -2.27
N PRO A 96 6.43 -18.02 -3.10
CA PRO A 96 7.78 -18.29 -2.65
C PRO A 96 8.23 -17.23 -1.65
N LEU A 97 8.82 -17.66 -0.54
CA LEU A 97 9.51 -16.81 0.41
C LEU A 97 10.96 -17.22 0.50
N GLY A 98 11.88 -16.25 0.45
CA GLY A 98 13.29 -16.45 0.72
C GLY A 98 13.60 -16.13 2.19
N MET A 99 14.16 -17.08 2.91
CA MET A 99 14.61 -16.92 4.29
C MET A 99 16.13 -16.80 4.34
N PRO A 100 16.68 -15.57 4.51
CA PRO A 100 18.11 -15.38 4.67
C PRO A 100 18.63 -16.01 5.97
N SER A 101 19.92 -16.30 6.04
CA SER A 101 20.62 -16.61 7.30
C SER A 101 20.45 -15.48 8.32
N TRP A 102 20.64 -15.77 9.60
CA TRP A 102 20.53 -14.72 10.64
C TRP A 102 21.52 -13.56 10.40
N SER A 103 22.79 -13.88 10.12
CA SER A 103 23.78 -12.87 9.75
C SER A 103 23.34 -12.05 8.53
N GLY A 104 22.73 -12.69 7.53
CA GLY A 104 22.17 -12.02 6.36
C GLY A 104 21.01 -11.09 6.70
N LYS A 105 20.12 -11.50 7.63
CA LYS A 105 19.02 -10.64 8.14
C LYS A 105 19.60 -9.42 8.87
N LEU A 106 20.60 -9.61 9.71
CA LEU A 106 21.23 -8.54 10.50
C LEU A 106 21.92 -7.51 9.60
N VAL A 107 22.77 -7.94 8.66
CA VAL A 107 23.40 -7.06 7.67
C VAL A 107 22.36 -6.37 6.81
N GLY A 108 21.35 -7.10 6.37
CA GLY A 108 20.22 -6.55 5.63
C GLY A 108 19.48 -5.45 6.40
N GLU A 109 19.28 -5.61 7.71
CA GLU A 109 18.65 -4.57 8.54
C GLU A 109 19.53 -3.32 8.65
N VAL A 110 20.86 -3.45 8.77
CA VAL A 110 21.77 -2.28 8.72
C VAL A 110 21.63 -1.55 7.38
N VAL A 111 21.64 -2.29 6.26
CA VAL A 111 21.44 -1.71 4.93
C VAL A 111 20.06 -1.00 4.86
N ARG A 112 19.00 -1.63 5.37
CA ARG A 112 17.66 -1.03 5.41
C ARG A 112 17.64 0.27 6.20
N LEU A 113 18.26 0.30 7.39
CA LEU A 113 18.32 1.50 8.22
C LEU A 113 19.01 2.67 7.51
N LEU A 114 20.12 2.40 6.83
CA LEU A 114 20.86 3.43 6.08
C LEU A 114 20.05 3.96 4.90
N LEU A 115 19.49 3.07 4.09
CA LEU A 115 18.65 3.43 2.93
C LEU A 115 17.38 4.14 3.36
N GLU A 116 16.68 3.65 4.38
CA GLU A 116 15.45 4.29 4.90
C GLU A 116 15.75 5.69 5.42
N ALA A 117 16.81 5.87 6.18
CA ALA A 117 17.18 7.19 6.69
C ALA A 117 17.41 8.20 5.57
N TYR A 118 17.99 7.78 4.46
CA TYR A 118 18.29 8.66 3.34
C TYR A 118 17.07 8.89 2.41
N TYR A 119 16.36 7.82 2.04
CA TYR A 119 15.28 7.92 1.03
C TYR A 119 13.91 8.31 1.61
N GLU A 120 13.61 8.04 2.90
CA GLU A 120 12.31 8.36 3.48
C GLU A 120 11.88 9.82 3.32
N PRO A 121 12.77 10.83 3.48
CA PRO A 121 12.41 12.23 3.24
C PRO A 121 12.09 12.58 1.78
N GLN A 122 12.53 11.76 0.83
CA GLN A 122 12.37 11.99 -0.60
C GLN A 122 11.10 11.35 -1.16
N PHE A 123 10.59 10.31 -0.50
CA PHE A 123 9.43 9.58 -0.98
C PHE A 123 8.18 10.47 -1.07
N SER A 124 7.44 10.29 -2.16
CA SER A 124 6.18 10.95 -2.39
C SER A 124 5.21 10.78 -1.22
N ASP A 125 4.46 11.84 -0.89
CA ASP A 125 3.35 11.78 0.07
C ASP A 125 2.19 10.89 -0.38
N ASN A 126 2.19 10.44 -1.63
CA ASN A 126 1.21 9.52 -2.17
C ASN A 126 1.65 8.05 -2.03
N SER A 127 2.85 7.77 -1.56
CA SER A 127 3.37 6.43 -1.27
C SER A 127 3.16 6.07 0.20
N HIS A 128 2.49 4.96 0.49
CA HIS A 128 2.06 4.58 1.85
C HIS A 128 2.56 3.21 2.32
N GLY A 129 2.91 2.29 1.42
CA GLY A 129 3.33 0.92 1.77
C GLY A 129 4.73 0.87 2.37
N PHE A 130 4.94 0.05 3.40
CA PHE A 130 6.23 -0.21 4.05
C PHE A 130 6.95 1.03 4.59
N ARG A 131 6.23 2.08 4.94
CA ARG A 131 6.78 3.32 5.49
C ARG A 131 6.29 3.53 6.93
N ARG A 132 7.13 4.15 7.77
CA ARG A 132 6.78 4.47 9.16
C ARG A 132 5.58 5.42 9.18
N GLU A 133 4.71 5.26 10.16
CA GLU A 133 3.50 6.08 10.38
C GLU A 133 2.51 6.09 9.20
N ARG A 134 2.77 5.29 8.15
CA ARG A 134 1.90 5.13 6.99
C ARG A 134 1.40 3.70 6.89
N GLY A 135 0.17 3.54 6.46
CA GLY A 135 -0.48 2.24 6.35
C GLY A 135 -1.69 2.28 5.45
N CYS A 136 -2.42 1.17 5.35
CA CYS A 136 -3.64 1.08 4.54
C CYS A 136 -4.64 2.20 4.90
N HIS A 137 -4.82 2.47 6.20
CA HIS A 137 -5.76 3.49 6.65
C HIS A 137 -5.35 4.91 6.29
N THR A 138 -4.06 5.24 6.29
CA THR A 138 -3.60 6.58 5.88
C THR A 138 -3.83 6.81 4.38
N ALA A 139 -3.61 5.79 3.55
CA ALA A 139 -3.91 5.82 2.12
C ALA A 139 -5.42 5.99 1.87
N LEU A 140 -6.25 5.19 2.53
CA LEU A 140 -7.71 5.22 2.39
C LEU A 140 -8.33 6.53 2.89
N ARG A 141 -7.86 7.09 4.02
CA ARG A 141 -8.30 8.41 4.48
C ARG A 141 -7.98 9.49 3.47
N LYS A 142 -6.78 9.51 2.91
CA LYS A 142 -6.39 10.47 1.87
C LYS A 142 -7.31 10.39 0.65
N ILE A 143 -7.73 9.18 0.24
CA ILE A 143 -8.73 9.00 -0.82
C ILE A 143 -10.09 9.57 -0.39
N ASP A 144 -10.62 9.20 0.79
CA ASP A 144 -11.94 9.65 1.27
C ASP A 144 -12.00 11.18 1.39
N ASP A 145 -10.95 11.80 1.93
CA ASP A 145 -10.90 13.24 2.19
C ASP A 145 -10.70 14.07 0.92
N THR A 146 -9.89 13.59 -0.03
CA THR A 146 -9.40 14.46 -1.10
C THR A 146 -9.95 14.12 -2.50
N TRP A 147 -10.56 12.95 -2.74
CA TRP A 147 -10.94 12.50 -4.09
C TRP A 147 -12.40 12.79 -4.47
N THR A 148 -12.98 13.84 -3.89
CA THR A 148 -14.34 14.25 -4.21
C THR A 148 -14.51 14.53 -5.70
N GLY A 149 -15.59 14.03 -6.30
CA GLY A 149 -15.97 14.28 -7.68
C GLY A 149 -15.26 13.41 -8.72
N THR A 150 -14.47 12.43 -8.31
CA THR A 150 -13.83 11.44 -9.20
C THR A 150 -14.86 10.79 -10.11
N THR A 151 -14.56 10.70 -11.41
CA THR A 151 -15.41 10.08 -12.44
C THR A 151 -14.93 8.67 -12.78
N TRP A 152 -13.62 8.47 -12.85
CA TRP A 152 -12.99 7.19 -13.18
C TRP A 152 -11.94 6.81 -12.13
N PHE A 153 -11.94 5.56 -11.73
CA PHE A 153 -10.82 4.94 -11.04
C PHE A 153 -10.02 4.13 -12.03
N ILE A 154 -8.71 4.28 -11.98
CA ILE A 154 -7.75 3.47 -12.73
C ILE A 154 -7.04 2.63 -11.68
N GLU A 155 -7.39 1.35 -11.59
CA GLU A 155 -6.82 0.37 -10.68
C GLU A 155 -5.57 -0.20 -11.32
N GLY A 156 -4.43 -0.27 -10.63
CA GLY A 156 -3.19 -0.81 -11.14
C GLY A 156 -2.60 -1.83 -10.19
N ASP A 157 -2.25 -3.01 -10.72
CA ASP A 157 -1.58 -4.11 -10.04
C ASP A 157 -0.36 -4.51 -10.88
N ILE A 158 0.83 -4.47 -10.31
CA ILE A 158 2.06 -4.86 -10.99
C ILE A 158 2.22 -6.38 -10.86
N SER A 159 2.43 -7.06 -11.99
CA SER A 159 2.61 -8.51 -12.00
C SER A 159 3.92 -8.88 -11.31
N ASP A 160 3.85 -9.68 -10.24
CA ASP A 160 5.00 -10.18 -9.48
C ASP A 160 6.12 -9.15 -9.25
N CYS A 161 5.75 -7.95 -8.77
CA CYS A 161 6.66 -6.82 -8.62
C CYS A 161 7.99 -7.19 -7.94
N PHE A 162 7.94 -7.94 -6.83
CA PHE A 162 9.16 -8.34 -6.11
C PHE A 162 10.02 -9.34 -6.87
N GLY A 163 9.43 -10.22 -7.68
CA GLY A 163 10.16 -11.20 -8.48
C GLY A 163 10.68 -10.64 -9.80
N SER A 164 10.15 -9.51 -10.25
CA SER A 164 10.47 -8.92 -11.56
C SER A 164 11.36 -7.68 -11.49
N LEU A 165 11.81 -7.26 -10.29
CA LEU A 165 12.72 -6.12 -10.15
C LEU A 165 14.04 -6.39 -10.88
N ASP A 166 14.36 -5.59 -11.87
CA ASP A 166 15.64 -5.68 -12.57
C ASP A 166 16.78 -5.16 -11.68
N HIS A 167 17.82 -5.97 -11.50
CA HIS A 167 18.93 -5.63 -10.61
C HIS A 167 19.76 -4.46 -11.13
N GLU A 168 19.98 -4.37 -12.44
CA GLU A 168 20.82 -3.30 -13.02
C GLU A 168 20.05 -1.97 -13.03
N ILE A 169 18.73 -2.00 -13.29
CA ILE A 169 17.87 -0.80 -13.17
C ILE A 169 17.86 -0.33 -11.71
N LEU A 170 17.67 -1.24 -10.74
CA LEU A 170 17.69 -0.88 -9.31
C LEU A 170 19.03 -0.27 -8.88
N LEU A 171 20.15 -0.88 -9.31
CA LEU A 171 21.49 -0.36 -9.01
C LEU A 171 21.74 0.97 -9.70
N GLY A 172 21.20 1.17 -10.91
CA GLY A 172 21.23 2.45 -11.62
C GLY A 172 20.51 3.55 -10.83
N ILE A 173 19.28 3.27 -10.36
CA ILE A 173 18.49 4.19 -9.53
C ILE A 173 19.24 4.53 -8.23
N LEU A 174 19.82 3.53 -7.56
CA LEU A 174 20.62 3.76 -6.36
C LEU A 174 21.86 4.61 -6.65
N ALA A 175 22.52 4.41 -7.78
CA ALA A 175 23.74 5.11 -8.17
C ALA A 175 23.51 6.60 -8.49
N GLU A 176 22.28 7.01 -8.79
CA GLU A 176 21.96 8.44 -8.97
C GLU A 176 22.29 9.26 -7.71
N GLU A 177 22.06 8.67 -6.53
CA GLU A 177 22.18 9.35 -5.24
C GLU A 177 23.32 8.78 -4.37
N ILE A 178 23.71 7.51 -4.58
CA ILE A 178 24.72 6.82 -3.79
C ILE A 178 26.00 6.70 -4.60
N HIS A 179 26.93 7.60 -4.37
CA HIS A 179 28.23 7.65 -5.03
C HIS A 179 29.32 6.84 -4.28
N ASP A 180 28.93 5.68 -3.75
CA ASP A 180 29.80 4.73 -3.04
C ASP A 180 29.77 3.36 -3.71
N GLN A 181 30.74 3.11 -4.61
CA GLN A 181 30.79 1.87 -5.40
C GLN A 181 30.92 0.61 -4.54
N ARG A 182 31.51 0.71 -3.34
CA ARG A 182 31.61 -0.43 -2.42
C ARG A 182 30.25 -0.79 -1.84
N PHE A 183 29.44 0.22 -1.51
CA PHE A 183 28.07 0.01 -1.04
C PHE A 183 27.18 -0.55 -2.15
N LEU A 184 27.24 -0.02 -3.35
CA LEU A 184 26.49 -0.55 -4.51
C LEU A 184 26.90 -2.00 -4.83
N ARG A 185 28.21 -2.32 -4.74
CA ARG A 185 28.69 -3.71 -4.89
C ARG A 185 28.15 -4.63 -3.80
N LEU A 186 28.05 -4.16 -2.55
CA LEU A 186 27.45 -4.92 -1.46
C LEU A 186 25.98 -5.23 -1.76
N ILE A 187 25.20 -4.25 -2.22
CA ILE A 187 23.79 -4.45 -2.64
C ILE A 187 23.73 -5.45 -3.80
N ARG A 188 24.56 -5.30 -4.83
CA ARG A 188 24.62 -6.25 -5.96
C ARG A 188 24.90 -7.68 -5.47
N ASN A 189 25.85 -7.87 -4.57
CA ASN A 189 26.16 -9.19 -4.02
C ASN A 189 25.00 -9.76 -3.20
N MET A 190 24.26 -8.92 -2.49
CA MET A 190 23.05 -9.32 -1.75
C MET A 190 21.94 -9.77 -2.70
N LEU A 191 21.68 -9.06 -3.79
CA LEU A 191 20.67 -9.40 -4.77
C LEU A 191 21.02 -10.70 -5.52
N LYS A 192 22.31 -10.91 -5.82
CA LYS A 192 22.83 -12.09 -6.52
C LYS A 192 23.14 -13.29 -5.62
N ALA A 193 22.86 -13.22 -4.31
CA ALA A 193 23.17 -14.30 -3.37
C ALA A 193 22.48 -15.65 -3.69
N GLY A 194 21.43 -15.63 -4.49
CA GLY A 194 20.68 -16.82 -4.87
C GLY A 194 19.77 -17.37 -3.78
N TYR A 195 19.22 -18.54 -4.05
CA TYR A 195 18.41 -19.28 -3.07
C TYR A 195 18.64 -20.80 -3.18
N LEU A 196 18.36 -21.48 -2.09
CA LEU A 196 18.34 -22.93 -2.01
C LEU A 196 16.89 -23.42 -2.00
N GLU A 197 16.57 -24.32 -2.92
CA GLU A 197 15.29 -25.02 -3.02
C GLU A 197 15.61 -26.52 -3.15
N ASP A 198 15.04 -27.34 -2.27
CA ASP A 198 15.30 -28.79 -2.21
C ASP A 198 16.80 -29.15 -2.18
N TRP A 199 17.62 -28.30 -1.52
CA TRP A 199 19.09 -28.39 -1.41
C TRP A 199 19.85 -28.12 -2.72
N GLU A 200 19.15 -27.67 -3.78
CA GLU A 200 19.76 -27.20 -5.03
C GLU A 200 19.91 -25.66 -5.01
N TYR A 201 21.07 -25.20 -5.49
CA TYR A 201 21.36 -23.77 -5.60
C TYR A 201 20.77 -23.21 -6.90
N HIS A 202 20.05 -22.11 -6.78
CA HIS A 202 19.52 -21.34 -7.90
C HIS A 202 20.01 -19.90 -7.85
N GLU A 203 20.47 -19.42 -8.98
CA GLU A 203 20.83 -18.01 -9.12
C GLU A 203 19.59 -17.12 -9.15
N THR A 204 19.74 -15.90 -8.59
CA THR A 204 18.71 -14.85 -8.68
C THR A 204 19.10 -13.89 -9.80
N LEU A 205 18.47 -14.03 -10.96
CA LEU A 205 18.71 -13.15 -12.13
C LEU A 205 17.93 -11.85 -12.04
N SER A 206 16.78 -11.85 -11.36
CA SER A 206 15.92 -10.70 -11.11
C SER A 206 15.22 -10.85 -9.77
N GLY A 207 14.67 -9.75 -9.27
CA GLY A 207 13.86 -9.71 -8.06
C GLY A 207 14.64 -9.54 -6.76
N CYS A 208 13.89 -9.11 -5.74
CA CYS A 208 14.35 -9.11 -4.36
C CYS A 208 13.72 -10.31 -3.64
N PRO A 209 14.44 -11.04 -2.79
CA PRO A 209 13.89 -12.17 -2.05
C PRO A 209 12.64 -11.74 -1.27
N GLN A 210 11.47 -12.32 -1.59
CA GLN A 210 10.27 -12.08 -0.81
C GLN A 210 10.49 -12.62 0.60
N GLY A 211 10.41 -11.74 1.61
CA GLY A 211 10.74 -12.07 3.00
C GLY A 211 12.10 -11.52 3.48
N GLY A 212 12.92 -10.98 2.59
CA GLY A 212 14.13 -10.25 2.98
C GLY A 212 13.80 -8.92 3.69
N VAL A 213 14.53 -8.59 4.74
CA VAL A 213 14.32 -7.36 5.54
C VAL A 213 14.51 -6.09 4.69
N VAL A 214 15.40 -6.13 3.71
CA VAL A 214 15.74 -4.99 2.82
C VAL A 214 14.74 -4.84 1.66
N SER A 215 14.08 -5.92 1.25
CA SER A 215 13.26 -5.93 0.04
C SER A 215 12.17 -4.85 -0.01
N PRO A 216 11.46 -4.51 1.09
CA PRO A 216 10.48 -3.43 1.09
C PRO A 216 11.05 -2.05 0.75
N ILE A 217 12.22 -1.68 1.30
CA ILE A 217 12.82 -0.38 1.01
C ILE A 217 13.37 -0.32 -0.42
N LEU A 218 13.98 -1.39 -0.92
CA LEU A 218 14.46 -1.46 -2.30
C LEU A 218 13.29 -1.35 -3.30
N SER A 219 12.17 -2.04 -3.04
CA SER A 219 10.96 -1.91 -3.84
C SER A 219 10.40 -0.47 -3.81
N ASN A 220 10.39 0.19 -2.65
CA ASN A 220 9.95 1.58 -2.57
C ASN A 220 10.86 2.54 -3.32
N ILE A 221 12.20 2.34 -3.28
CA ILE A 221 13.17 3.14 -4.04
C ILE A 221 12.95 2.94 -5.55
N TYR A 222 12.76 1.70 -5.98
CA TYR A 222 12.49 1.38 -7.39
C TYR A 222 11.19 2.03 -7.88
N LEU A 223 10.09 1.86 -7.15
CA LEU A 223 8.79 2.41 -7.49
C LEU A 223 8.65 3.91 -7.21
N HIS A 224 9.63 4.52 -6.55
CA HIS A 224 9.68 5.99 -6.43
C HIS A 224 9.78 6.66 -7.80
N LYS A 225 10.42 6.03 -8.78
CA LYS A 225 10.44 6.52 -10.17
C LYS A 225 9.04 6.59 -10.79
N LEU A 226 8.16 5.62 -10.46
CA LEU A 226 6.75 5.69 -10.85
C LEU A 226 6.04 6.87 -10.16
N ASP A 227 6.30 7.09 -8.86
CA ASP A 227 5.72 8.20 -8.11
C ASP A 227 6.17 9.56 -8.71
N GLU A 228 7.43 9.68 -9.13
CA GLU A 228 7.98 10.87 -9.81
C GLU A 228 7.33 11.08 -11.18
N PHE A 229 7.24 10.03 -12.01
CA PHE A 229 6.58 10.10 -13.32
C PHE A 229 5.12 10.57 -13.18
N VAL A 230 4.37 9.96 -12.27
CA VAL A 230 2.97 10.37 -12.03
C VAL A 230 2.89 11.80 -11.50
N GLY A 231 3.75 12.16 -10.56
CA GLY A 231 3.74 13.49 -9.92
C GLY A 231 4.18 14.62 -10.82
N ARG A 232 5.25 14.40 -11.61
CA ARG A 232 5.87 15.45 -12.44
C ARG A 232 5.31 15.53 -13.86
N GLU A 233 4.78 14.43 -14.38
CA GLU A 233 4.28 14.40 -15.76
C GLU A 233 2.77 14.22 -15.83
N LEU A 234 2.21 13.14 -15.27
CA LEU A 234 0.80 12.82 -15.46
C LEU A 234 -0.13 13.80 -14.74
N ILE A 235 0.14 14.09 -13.45
CA ILE A 235 -0.73 14.99 -12.67
C ILE A 235 -0.77 16.39 -13.30
N PRO A 236 0.34 17.05 -13.65
CA PRO A 236 0.29 18.36 -14.30
C PRO A 236 -0.45 18.35 -15.65
N GLN A 237 -0.22 17.32 -16.48
CA GLN A 237 -0.85 17.22 -17.79
C GLN A 237 -2.37 17.01 -17.71
N TYR A 238 -2.82 16.17 -16.76
CA TYR A 238 -4.24 15.83 -16.59
C TYR A 238 -4.91 16.58 -15.43
N THR A 239 -4.36 17.73 -15.01
CA THR A 239 -4.96 18.63 -14.03
C THR A 239 -5.03 20.04 -14.56
N ARG A 240 -6.25 20.54 -14.83
CA ARG A 240 -6.47 21.88 -15.40
C ARG A 240 -7.76 22.51 -14.90
N GLY A 241 -7.83 23.85 -14.96
CA GLY A 241 -8.95 24.65 -14.50
C GLY A 241 -9.02 24.76 -12.95
N ALA A 242 -9.33 25.91 -12.42
CA ALA A 242 -9.48 26.14 -10.97
C ALA A 242 -10.76 25.50 -10.42
N CYS A 243 -11.88 25.69 -11.13
CA CYS A 243 -13.21 25.18 -10.80
C CYS A 243 -13.97 24.83 -12.09
N ARG A 244 -14.99 23.98 -11.96
CA ARG A 244 -15.91 23.70 -13.08
C ARG A 244 -16.75 24.94 -13.36
N LYS A 245 -17.07 25.16 -14.63
CA LYS A 245 -18.03 26.19 -15.05
C LYS A 245 -19.42 25.88 -14.48
N THR A 246 -20.16 26.93 -14.17
CA THR A 246 -21.56 26.79 -13.79
C THR A 246 -22.35 26.20 -14.95
N ASN A 247 -23.24 25.26 -14.68
CA ASN A 247 -24.18 24.70 -15.67
C ASN A 247 -25.01 25.84 -16.28
N PRO A 248 -25.00 26.05 -17.61
CA PRO A 248 -25.72 27.13 -18.25
C PRO A 248 -27.23 27.12 -17.93
N GLU A 249 -27.83 25.94 -17.90
CA GLU A 249 -29.25 25.78 -17.59
C GLU A 249 -29.56 26.12 -16.13
N TYR A 250 -28.71 25.67 -15.19
CA TYR A 250 -28.81 26.08 -13.80
C TYR A 250 -28.73 27.60 -13.64
N LYS A 251 -27.79 28.25 -14.35
CA LYS A 251 -27.64 29.71 -14.33
C LYS A 251 -28.88 30.41 -14.88
N ARG A 252 -29.48 29.89 -15.97
CA ARG A 252 -30.70 30.43 -16.59
C ARG A 252 -31.87 30.37 -15.61
N ILE A 253 -32.16 29.19 -15.03
CA ILE A 253 -33.29 28.98 -14.10
C ILE A 253 -33.02 29.76 -12.78
N SER A 254 -31.77 29.86 -12.32
CA SER A 254 -31.44 30.67 -11.14
C SER A 254 -31.83 32.15 -11.32
N ARG A 255 -31.56 32.73 -12.52
CA ARG A 255 -31.92 34.10 -12.84
C ARG A 255 -33.47 34.26 -12.90
N GLN A 256 -34.17 33.30 -13.49
CA GLN A 256 -35.63 33.28 -13.51
C GLN A 256 -36.23 33.22 -12.10
N LEU A 257 -35.62 32.41 -11.21
CA LEU A 257 -36.07 32.33 -9.82
C LEU A 257 -35.85 33.67 -9.09
N GLU A 258 -34.78 34.37 -9.36
CA GLU A 258 -34.49 35.65 -8.78
C GLU A 258 -35.49 36.72 -9.24
N SER A 259 -35.82 36.75 -10.53
CA SER A 259 -36.86 37.61 -11.09
C SER A 259 -38.26 37.30 -10.49
N ALA A 260 -38.67 36.01 -10.42
CA ALA A 260 -39.93 35.64 -9.81
C ALA A 260 -40.02 36.06 -8.33
N ARG A 261 -38.94 36.02 -7.59
CA ARG A 261 -38.90 36.50 -6.21
C ARG A 261 -39.08 38.02 -6.11
N GLN A 262 -38.41 38.76 -7.01
CA GLN A 262 -38.54 40.23 -7.05
C GLN A 262 -39.98 40.68 -7.41
N CYS A 263 -40.63 39.92 -8.32
CA CYS A 263 -42.04 40.19 -8.68
C CYS A 263 -43.04 39.62 -7.67
N GLY A 264 -42.60 38.98 -6.60
CA GLY A 264 -43.51 38.42 -5.57
C GLY A 264 -44.26 37.15 -5.99
N ASP A 265 -43.96 36.56 -7.16
CA ASP A 265 -44.61 35.35 -7.64
C ASP A 265 -44.10 34.09 -6.89
N ARG A 266 -44.81 33.78 -5.78
CA ARG A 266 -44.48 32.66 -4.92
C ARG A 266 -44.65 31.29 -5.57
N ALA A 267 -45.61 31.15 -6.51
CA ALA A 267 -45.90 29.88 -7.19
C ALA A 267 -44.78 29.56 -8.19
N ALA A 268 -44.47 30.48 -9.10
CA ALA A 268 -43.36 30.34 -10.03
C ALA A 268 -42.01 30.13 -9.29
N ALA A 269 -41.77 30.88 -8.21
CA ALA A 269 -40.57 30.74 -7.43
C ALA A 269 -40.42 29.34 -6.77
N ARG A 270 -41.57 28.71 -6.39
CA ARG A 270 -41.56 27.35 -5.85
C ARG A 270 -41.19 26.31 -6.91
N ASP A 271 -41.79 26.43 -8.11
CA ASP A 271 -41.53 25.50 -9.21
C ASP A 271 -40.14 25.62 -9.78
N LEU A 272 -39.64 26.85 -9.97
CA LEU A 272 -38.28 27.10 -10.39
C LEU A 272 -37.25 26.57 -9.37
N ARG A 273 -37.53 26.69 -8.06
CA ARG A 273 -36.67 26.08 -7.02
C ARG A 273 -36.68 24.56 -7.10
N LYS A 274 -37.81 23.92 -7.45
CA LYS A 274 -37.86 22.46 -7.66
C LYS A 274 -37.06 22.05 -8.87
N GLN A 275 -37.08 22.81 -9.98
CA GLN A 275 -36.28 22.59 -11.18
C GLN A 275 -34.79 22.75 -10.87
N LEU A 276 -34.36 23.82 -10.16
CA LEU A 276 -32.98 24.02 -9.75
C LEU A 276 -32.44 22.85 -8.90
N ARG A 277 -33.27 22.28 -8.05
CA ARG A 277 -32.89 21.12 -7.26
C ARG A 277 -32.66 19.86 -8.08
N ALA A 278 -33.25 19.77 -9.27
CA ALA A 278 -33.07 18.64 -10.19
C ALA A 278 -31.77 18.74 -11.01
N LEU A 279 -31.23 19.95 -11.20
CA LEU A 279 -30.06 20.20 -12.02
C LEU A 279 -28.75 20.20 -11.21
N PRO A 280 -27.63 19.75 -11.82
CA PRO A 280 -26.30 19.98 -11.25
C PRO A 280 -25.93 21.48 -11.31
N THR A 281 -25.38 22.02 -10.24
CA THR A 281 -24.96 23.43 -10.16
C THR A 281 -23.81 23.75 -11.12
N VAL A 282 -22.89 22.81 -11.30
CA VAL A 282 -21.74 22.92 -12.19
C VAL A 282 -21.87 21.94 -13.35
N ASP A 283 -21.24 22.28 -14.47
CA ASP A 283 -21.21 21.40 -15.64
C ASP A 283 -20.37 20.15 -15.35
N PRO A 284 -20.98 18.96 -15.28
CA PRO A 284 -20.26 17.71 -15.02
C PRO A 284 -19.32 17.32 -16.17
N MET A 285 -19.56 17.84 -17.39
CA MET A 285 -18.81 17.55 -18.60
C MET A 285 -17.87 18.70 -19.02
N ASP A 286 -17.64 19.69 -18.15
CA ASP A 286 -16.78 20.84 -18.45
C ASP A 286 -15.44 20.40 -19.05
N PRO A 287 -15.14 20.70 -20.32
CA PRO A 287 -13.89 20.31 -20.97
C PRO A 287 -12.67 21.06 -20.39
N GLY A 288 -12.90 22.21 -19.75
CA GLY A 288 -11.85 23.02 -19.11
C GLY A 288 -11.43 22.54 -17.72
N TYR A 289 -12.12 21.55 -17.15
CA TYR A 289 -11.82 21.06 -15.80
C TYR A 289 -11.39 19.60 -15.79
N ARG A 290 -10.18 19.35 -15.30
CA ARG A 290 -9.61 18.00 -15.12
C ARG A 290 -8.93 17.91 -13.78
N ARG A 291 -8.95 16.75 -13.17
CA ARG A 291 -8.18 16.42 -11.96
C ARG A 291 -7.70 15.00 -12.04
N LEU A 292 -6.40 14.82 -11.86
CA LEU A 292 -5.79 13.51 -11.65
C LEU A 292 -5.24 13.45 -10.24
N LYS A 293 -5.53 12.37 -9.54
CA LYS A 293 -5.05 12.06 -8.20
C LYS A 293 -4.48 10.66 -8.18
N TYR A 294 -3.53 10.42 -7.31
CA TYR A 294 -2.76 9.18 -7.26
C TYR A 294 -2.45 8.78 -5.83
N ILE A 295 -2.51 7.49 -5.56
CA ILE A 295 -2.01 6.85 -4.32
C ILE A 295 -1.43 5.49 -4.67
N ARG A 296 -0.31 5.17 -4.00
CA ARG A 296 0.36 3.87 -4.07
C ARG A 296 0.53 3.28 -2.68
N TYR A 297 0.34 1.97 -2.59
CA TYR A 297 0.66 1.17 -1.41
C TYR A 297 1.47 -0.05 -1.84
N ALA A 298 2.79 -0.01 -1.66
CA ALA A 298 3.72 -0.98 -2.24
C ALA A 298 3.58 -1.05 -3.77
N ASP A 299 3.23 -2.20 -4.31
CA ASP A 299 2.95 -2.47 -5.72
C ASP A 299 1.51 -2.11 -6.15
N ASP A 300 0.56 -2.13 -5.22
CA ASP A 300 -0.82 -1.71 -5.48
C ASP A 300 -0.91 -0.18 -5.66
N HIS A 301 -1.51 0.29 -6.73
CA HIS A 301 -1.75 1.71 -6.93
C HIS A 301 -3.13 1.98 -7.52
N ILE A 302 -3.67 3.17 -7.26
CA ILE A 302 -4.95 3.61 -7.79
C ILE A 302 -4.86 5.09 -8.16
N LEU A 303 -5.50 5.44 -9.28
CA LEU A 303 -5.66 6.83 -9.69
C LEU A 303 -7.16 7.18 -9.72
N GLY A 304 -7.47 8.42 -9.32
CA GLY A 304 -8.80 9.00 -9.43
C GLY A 304 -8.78 10.12 -10.47
N PHE A 305 -9.60 9.98 -11.51
CA PHE A 305 -9.62 10.94 -12.61
C PHE A 305 -10.97 11.60 -12.79
N ILE A 306 -10.97 12.91 -13.03
CA ILE A 306 -12.12 13.71 -13.43
C ILE A 306 -11.94 14.14 -14.88
N GLY A 307 -12.65 13.49 -15.79
CA GLY A 307 -12.58 13.72 -17.22
C GLY A 307 -13.28 12.65 -18.03
N PRO A 308 -13.13 12.63 -19.37
CA PRO A 308 -13.71 11.61 -20.23
C PRO A 308 -12.96 10.27 -20.10
N LYS A 309 -13.67 9.18 -20.46
CA LYS A 309 -13.11 7.81 -20.40
C LYS A 309 -11.86 7.65 -21.28
N ALA A 310 -11.86 8.26 -22.48
CA ALA A 310 -10.73 8.18 -23.38
C ALA A 310 -9.43 8.70 -22.77
N GLU A 311 -9.47 9.82 -22.03
CA GLU A 311 -8.30 10.33 -21.30
C GLU A 311 -7.88 9.38 -20.15
N ALA A 312 -8.84 8.72 -19.46
CA ALA A 312 -8.51 7.72 -18.44
C ALA A 312 -7.79 6.50 -19.03
N GLU A 313 -8.22 6.03 -20.19
CA GLU A 313 -7.56 4.93 -20.91
C GLU A 313 -6.15 5.36 -21.41
N GLN A 314 -5.98 6.60 -21.86
CA GLN A 314 -4.66 7.15 -22.21
C GLN A 314 -3.72 7.18 -20.99
N ILE A 315 -4.21 7.60 -19.83
CA ILE A 315 -3.43 7.58 -18.57
C ILE A 315 -2.98 6.16 -18.25
N LYS A 316 -3.89 5.18 -18.34
CA LYS A 316 -3.57 3.76 -18.15
C LYS A 316 -2.49 3.27 -19.11
N ALA A 317 -2.62 3.60 -20.41
CA ALA A 317 -1.66 3.21 -21.43
C ALA A 317 -0.27 3.80 -21.18
N ARG A 318 -0.19 5.09 -20.79
CA ARG A 318 1.08 5.75 -20.44
C ARG A 318 1.75 5.16 -19.21
N LEU A 319 0.96 4.80 -18.19
CA LEU A 319 1.49 4.10 -17.02
C LEU A 319 2.09 2.74 -17.40
N ALA A 320 1.37 1.97 -18.24
CA ALA A 320 1.85 0.67 -18.72
C ALA A 320 3.14 0.81 -19.56
N ALA A 321 3.21 1.81 -20.43
CA ALA A 321 4.42 2.10 -21.21
C ALA A 321 5.60 2.46 -20.33
N PHE A 322 5.43 3.39 -19.38
CA PHE A 322 6.47 3.78 -18.44
C PHE A 322 7.00 2.61 -17.61
N LEU A 323 6.10 1.81 -17.03
CA LEU A 323 6.48 0.65 -16.23
C LEU A 323 7.31 -0.34 -17.04
N ARG A 324 6.89 -0.65 -18.29
CA ARG A 324 7.60 -1.58 -19.16
C ARG A 324 8.93 -1.03 -19.67
N GLU A 325 8.94 0.20 -20.18
CA GLU A 325 10.09 0.76 -20.89
C GLU A 325 11.17 1.29 -19.94
N THR A 326 10.77 1.84 -18.78
CA THR A 326 11.70 2.45 -17.82
C THR A 326 12.04 1.52 -16.66
N LEU A 327 11.07 0.74 -16.19
CA LEU A 327 11.24 -0.09 -15.00
C LEU A 327 11.25 -1.60 -15.29
N GLY A 328 11.07 -2.03 -16.55
CA GLY A 328 11.02 -3.45 -16.87
C GLY A 328 9.89 -4.22 -16.17
N LEU A 329 8.81 -3.52 -15.77
CA LEU A 329 7.69 -4.09 -15.01
C LEU A 329 6.43 -4.16 -15.87
N GLU A 330 5.62 -5.20 -15.68
CA GLU A 330 4.38 -5.38 -16.42
C GLU A 330 3.15 -5.19 -15.54
N LEU A 331 2.16 -4.43 -16.04
CA LEU A 331 0.84 -4.34 -15.43
C LEU A 331 0.06 -5.64 -15.64
N ASN A 332 -0.57 -6.11 -14.60
CA ASN A 332 -1.51 -7.23 -14.69
C ASN A 332 -2.77 -6.79 -15.45
N GLN A 333 -2.89 -7.20 -16.71
CA GLN A 333 -4.00 -6.78 -17.60
C GLN A 333 -5.39 -7.15 -17.05
N GLN A 334 -5.52 -8.26 -16.33
CA GLN A 334 -6.80 -8.72 -15.78
C GLN A 334 -7.26 -7.90 -14.57
N LYS A 335 -6.32 -7.33 -13.81
CA LYS A 335 -6.61 -6.55 -12.61
C LYS A 335 -6.51 -5.04 -12.83
N THR A 336 -5.87 -4.61 -13.91
CA THR A 336 -5.76 -3.19 -14.25
C THR A 336 -7.02 -2.72 -14.98
N LEU A 337 -7.94 -2.13 -14.24
CA LEU A 337 -9.27 -1.77 -14.72
C LEU A 337 -9.47 -0.24 -14.74
N VAL A 338 -10.26 0.24 -15.71
CA VAL A 338 -10.79 1.61 -15.71
C VAL A 338 -12.26 1.54 -15.31
N THR A 339 -12.55 1.85 -14.06
CA THR A 339 -13.86 1.65 -13.44
C THR A 339 -14.60 2.99 -13.30
N HIS A 340 -15.85 3.06 -13.77
CA HIS A 340 -16.68 4.26 -13.58
C HIS A 340 -17.11 4.40 -12.12
N ALA A 341 -16.66 5.47 -11.47
CA ALA A 341 -16.70 5.64 -10.02
C ALA A 341 -18.11 5.64 -9.37
N ARG A 342 -19.18 5.96 -10.16
CA ARG A 342 -20.56 5.95 -9.66
C ARG A 342 -21.28 4.62 -9.87
N SER A 343 -20.97 3.90 -10.96
CA SER A 343 -21.68 2.67 -11.31
C SER A 343 -21.10 1.44 -10.63
N GLN A 344 -19.79 1.34 -10.58
CA GLN A 344 -19.08 0.20 -10.03
C GLN A 344 -18.05 0.62 -8.98
N PRO A 345 -17.84 -0.17 -7.93
CA PRO A 345 -16.79 0.10 -6.95
C PRO A 345 -15.43 -0.35 -7.49
N ALA A 346 -14.40 0.46 -7.35
CA ALA A 346 -13.01 0.05 -7.47
C ALA A 346 -12.60 -0.73 -6.22
N ARG A 347 -11.66 -1.68 -6.35
CA ARG A 347 -11.14 -2.46 -5.23
C ARG A 347 -9.70 -2.04 -4.92
N PHE A 348 -9.48 -1.48 -3.75
CA PHE A 348 -8.14 -1.08 -3.32
C PHE A 348 -7.95 -1.36 -1.83
N LEU A 349 -6.83 -1.97 -1.46
CA LEU A 349 -6.49 -2.34 -0.07
C LEU A 349 -7.65 -3.04 0.66
N GLY A 350 -8.29 -4.00 -0.01
CA GLY A 350 -9.39 -4.76 0.60
C GLY A 350 -10.71 -4.00 0.79
N TYR A 351 -10.80 -2.73 0.41
CA TYR A 351 -12.03 -1.95 0.42
C TYR A 351 -12.64 -1.82 -0.97
N HIS A 352 -13.94 -1.63 -1.03
CA HIS A 352 -14.64 -1.09 -2.18
C HIS A 352 -14.71 0.44 -2.09
N ILE A 353 -14.20 1.13 -3.10
CA ILE A 353 -14.21 2.59 -3.21
C ILE A 353 -15.22 2.99 -4.27
N LYS A 354 -16.18 3.83 -3.91
CA LYS A 354 -17.25 4.28 -4.80
C LYS A 354 -17.55 5.76 -4.57
N VAL A 355 -17.93 6.48 -5.64
CA VAL A 355 -18.45 7.85 -5.53
C VAL A 355 -19.95 7.80 -5.27
N GLN A 356 -20.39 8.48 -4.21
CA GLN A 356 -21.80 8.54 -3.82
C GLN A 356 -22.57 9.51 -4.71
N HIS A 357 -23.80 9.14 -5.00
CA HIS A 357 -24.76 9.99 -5.70
C HIS A 357 -26.18 9.67 -5.20
N CYS A 358 -26.83 10.70 -4.65
CA CYS A 358 -28.23 10.61 -4.23
C CYS A 358 -28.85 12.01 -4.21
N ASP A 359 -29.68 12.28 -5.19
CA ASP A 359 -30.31 13.60 -5.33
C ASP A 359 -31.40 13.86 -4.28
N ALA A 360 -31.97 12.80 -3.72
CA ALA A 360 -32.99 12.90 -2.68
C ALA A 360 -32.47 13.33 -1.31
N LYS A 361 -31.17 13.08 -1.03
CA LYS A 361 -30.55 13.42 0.27
C LYS A 361 -30.08 14.86 0.32
N ILE A 362 -30.93 15.73 0.86
CA ILE A 362 -30.63 17.15 1.04
C ILE A 362 -30.29 17.40 2.51
N THR A 363 -29.13 18.00 2.77
CA THR A 363 -28.69 18.42 4.11
C THR A 363 -28.41 19.93 4.07
N LYS A 364 -29.02 20.70 4.96
CA LYS A 364 -28.90 22.18 4.98
C LYS A 364 -29.15 22.83 3.60
N GLY A 365 -30.15 22.35 2.87
CA GLY A 365 -30.53 22.88 1.55
C GLY A 365 -29.63 22.49 0.37
N GLN A 366 -28.60 21.67 0.60
CA GLN A 366 -27.66 21.21 -0.43
C GLN A 366 -27.63 19.67 -0.52
N ARG A 367 -27.24 19.16 -1.69
CA ARG A 367 -26.98 17.72 -1.91
C ARG A 367 -25.65 17.35 -1.24
N GLY A 368 -25.73 16.97 0.05
CA GLY A 368 -24.55 16.84 0.91
C GLY A 368 -23.61 15.67 0.60
N ILE A 369 -24.04 14.66 -0.18
CA ILE A 369 -23.26 13.44 -0.43
C ILE A 369 -22.79 13.26 -1.87
N ASN A 370 -23.33 14.03 -2.82
CA ASN A 370 -22.99 13.88 -4.23
C ASN A 370 -21.50 14.17 -4.47
N GLY A 371 -20.82 13.25 -5.14
CA GLY A 371 -19.40 13.34 -5.43
C GLY A 371 -18.48 12.87 -4.31
N LYS A 372 -18.95 12.66 -3.09
CA LYS A 372 -18.11 12.17 -1.98
C LYS A 372 -17.75 10.70 -2.16
N ILE A 373 -16.56 10.35 -1.74
CA ILE A 373 -16.12 8.96 -1.69
C ILE A 373 -16.91 8.19 -0.60
N ALA A 374 -17.15 6.92 -0.86
CA ALA A 374 -17.60 5.96 0.15
C ALA A 374 -16.67 4.76 0.14
N LEU A 375 -16.01 4.54 1.24
CA LEU A 375 -15.29 3.31 1.54
C LEU A 375 -16.32 2.29 2.06
N ARG A 376 -16.31 1.06 1.53
CA ARG A 376 -17.25 0.01 1.91
C ARG A 376 -16.56 -1.33 2.07
N ILE A 377 -17.17 -2.22 2.84
CA ILE A 377 -16.70 -3.60 3.00
C ILE A 377 -17.18 -4.42 1.79
N PRO A 378 -16.26 -5.08 1.06
CA PRO A 378 -16.65 -5.98 0.00
C PRO A 378 -17.53 -7.13 0.53
N PRO A 379 -18.65 -7.49 -0.13
CA PRO A 379 -19.54 -8.55 0.35
C PRO A 379 -18.88 -9.93 0.44
N ASP A 380 -17.93 -10.20 -0.45
CA ASP A 380 -17.14 -11.44 -0.45
C ASP A 380 -16.30 -11.58 0.81
N VAL A 381 -15.75 -10.48 1.34
CA VAL A 381 -15.00 -10.48 2.60
C VAL A 381 -15.88 -10.87 3.78
N ILE A 382 -17.07 -10.29 3.91
CA ILE A 382 -18.00 -10.63 5.00
C ILE A 382 -18.36 -12.12 4.92
N ARG A 383 -18.68 -12.62 3.72
CA ARG A 383 -18.98 -14.05 3.51
C ARG A 383 -17.81 -14.95 3.89
N ALA A 384 -16.61 -14.62 3.44
CA ALA A 384 -15.39 -15.38 3.73
C ALA A 384 -15.06 -15.40 5.23
N GLN A 385 -15.22 -14.26 5.92
CA GLN A 385 -14.99 -14.20 7.37
C GLN A 385 -16.07 -14.98 8.14
N CYS A 386 -17.34 -14.90 7.76
CA CYS A 386 -18.41 -15.69 8.38
C CYS A 386 -18.21 -17.21 8.14
N ALA A 387 -17.67 -17.62 6.99
CA ALA A 387 -17.41 -19.03 6.68
C ALA A 387 -16.49 -19.71 7.70
N ARG A 388 -15.57 -18.94 8.33
CA ARG A 388 -14.65 -19.46 9.37
C ARG A 388 -15.36 -19.99 10.61
N TYR A 389 -16.61 -19.56 10.84
CA TYR A 389 -17.43 -19.88 12.00
C TYR A 389 -18.62 -20.79 11.63
N ARG A 390 -18.61 -21.37 10.43
CA ARG A 390 -19.72 -22.15 9.90
C ARG A 390 -19.24 -23.54 9.46
N GLU A 391 -20.15 -24.50 9.65
CA GLU A 391 -20.12 -25.81 9.03
C GLU A 391 -21.51 -26.13 8.49
N HIS A 392 -21.59 -26.68 7.28
CA HIS A 392 -22.88 -26.90 6.57
C HIS A 392 -23.81 -25.67 6.53
N GLY A 393 -23.24 -24.46 6.39
CA GLY A 393 -23.99 -23.21 6.31
C GLY A 393 -24.51 -22.63 7.64
N LYS A 394 -24.36 -23.34 8.74
CA LYS A 394 -24.79 -22.93 10.09
C LYS A 394 -23.59 -22.65 11.00
N PRO A 395 -23.72 -21.72 12.00
CA PRO A 395 -22.68 -21.55 13.01
C PRO A 395 -22.36 -22.87 13.71
N TRP A 396 -21.08 -23.21 13.81
CA TRP A 396 -20.62 -24.48 14.36
C TRP A 396 -19.47 -24.26 15.35
N HIS A 397 -19.24 -25.23 16.24
CA HIS A 397 -18.11 -25.20 17.15
C HIS A 397 -16.78 -25.35 16.39
N ARG A 398 -15.70 -24.86 16.94
CA ARG A 398 -14.35 -25.01 16.34
C ARG A 398 -13.57 -26.11 17.05
N SER A 399 -13.65 -27.32 16.52
CA SER A 399 -13.05 -28.52 17.13
C SER A 399 -11.57 -28.34 17.49
N ARG A 400 -10.81 -27.60 16.69
CA ARG A 400 -9.38 -27.32 16.97
C ARG A 400 -9.12 -26.47 18.22
N LEU A 401 -10.14 -25.83 18.78
CA LEU A 401 -10.04 -24.99 19.98
C LEU A 401 -10.60 -25.66 21.24
N GLN A 402 -11.29 -26.79 21.12
CA GLN A 402 -11.97 -27.46 22.23
C GLN A 402 -11.04 -27.90 23.37
N ASN A 403 -9.75 -28.19 23.07
CA ASN A 403 -8.74 -28.59 24.04
C ASN A 403 -8.04 -27.41 24.74
N LEU A 404 -8.43 -26.16 24.42
CA LEU A 404 -7.90 -24.96 25.07
C LEU A 404 -8.79 -24.59 26.26
N ASP A 405 -8.24 -23.80 27.21
CA ASP A 405 -9.04 -23.24 28.28
C ASP A 405 -10.02 -22.16 27.73
N ASP A 406 -11.08 -21.90 28.50
CA ASP A 406 -12.14 -20.95 28.13
C ASP A 406 -11.60 -19.55 27.87
N TYR A 407 -10.58 -19.12 28.62
CA TYR A 407 -9.95 -17.82 28.46
C TYR A 407 -9.27 -17.70 27.08
N ASP A 408 -8.50 -18.71 26.69
CA ASP A 408 -7.82 -18.72 25.39
C ASP A 408 -8.83 -18.80 24.24
N ILE A 409 -9.90 -19.59 24.36
CA ILE A 409 -10.98 -19.66 23.38
C ILE A 409 -11.59 -18.26 23.18
N VAL A 410 -12.02 -17.60 24.26
CA VAL A 410 -12.62 -16.26 24.21
C VAL A 410 -11.64 -15.23 23.63
N ARG A 411 -10.36 -15.30 24.03
CA ARG A 411 -9.29 -14.42 23.55
C ARG A 411 -9.09 -14.54 22.05
N ILE A 412 -9.05 -15.76 21.51
CA ILE A 412 -8.88 -16.03 20.07
C ILE A 412 -10.05 -15.47 19.27
N TYR A 413 -11.30 -15.78 19.64
CA TYR A 413 -12.49 -15.26 18.95
C TYR A 413 -12.54 -13.72 19.01
N GLY A 414 -12.26 -13.15 20.19
CA GLY A 414 -12.21 -11.70 20.39
C GLY A 414 -11.13 -11.02 19.55
N ALA A 415 -9.93 -11.61 19.46
CA ALA A 415 -8.83 -11.07 18.65
C ALA A 415 -9.15 -11.12 17.15
N GLU A 416 -9.69 -12.24 16.65
CA GLU A 416 -10.08 -12.39 15.26
C GLU A 416 -11.17 -11.38 14.85
N TYR A 417 -12.22 -11.22 15.66
CA TYR A 417 -13.29 -10.26 15.39
C TYR A 417 -12.80 -8.82 15.43
N ARG A 418 -12.06 -8.43 16.49
CA ARG A 418 -11.48 -7.09 16.62
C ARG A 418 -10.54 -6.76 15.48
N GLY A 419 -9.74 -7.73 15.02
CA GLY A 419 -8.85 -7.52 13.87
C GLY A 419 -9.62 -7.13 12.60
N VAL A 420 -10.74 -7.79 12.31
CA VAL A 420 -11.60 -7.45 11.17
C VAL A 420 -12.26 -6.09 11.36
N VAL A 421 -12.84 -5.81 12.52
CA VAL A 421 -13.47 -4.52 12.83
C VAL A 421 -12.46 -3.37 12.70
N ASN A 422 -11.30 -3.50 13.33
CA ASN A 422 -10.25 -2.48 13.28
C ASN A 422 -9.78 -2.21 11.84
N TYR A 423 -9.67 -3.24 11.01
CA TYR A 423 -9.29 -3.05 9.60
C TYR A 423 -10.36 -2.28 8.83
N TYR A 424 -11.66 -2.50 9.08
CA TYR A 424 -12.77 -1.88 8.35
C TYR A 424 -13.39 -0.67 9.04
N LEU A 425 -12.73 -0.05 10.01
CA LEU A 425 -13.24 1.13 10.74
C LEU A 425 -13.56 2.34 9.83
N LEU A 426 -12.89 2.47 8.69
CA LEU A 426 -13.14 3.55 7.73
C LEU A 426 -14.36 3.29 6.82
N ALA A 427 -14.92 2.09 6.86
CA ALA A 427 -16.05 1.74 6.02
C ALA A 427 -17.33 2.42 6.51
N ARG A 428 -18.06 3.07 5.60
CA ARG A 428 -19.35 3.71 5.94
C ARG A 428 -20.47 2.70 6.25
N ASP A 429 -20.25 1.44 5.92
CA ASP A 429 -21.15 0.33 6.17
C ASP A 429 -20.59 -0.70 7.17
N VAL A 430 -19.77 -0.23 8.12
CA VAL A 430 -19.15 -1.07 9.17
C VAL A 430 -20.17 -1.87 9.98
N TRP A 431 -21.40 -1.36 10.13
CA TRP A 431 -22.52 -2.06 10.78
C TRP A 431 -22.82 -3.44 10.17
N ARG A 432 -22.47 -3.68 8.90
CA ARG A 432 -22.61 -4.99 8.25
C ARG A 432 -21.77 -6.09 8.91
N LEU A 433 -20.75 -5.72 9.68
CA LEU A 433 -19.97 -6.67 10.50
C LEU A 433 -20.79 -7.23 11.66
N ASN A 434 -21.99 -6.71 11.98
CA ASN A 434 -22.88 -7.34 12.94
C ASN A 434 -23.27 -8.77 12.54
N THR A 435 -23.33 -9.05 11.22
CA THR A 435 -23.54 -10.42 10.73
C THR A 435 -22.37 -11.32 11.12
N LEU A 436 -21.12 -10.85 10.98
CA LEU A 436 -19.94 -11.56 11.42
C LEU A 436 -19.93 -11.75 12.94
N HIS A 437 -20.25 -10.71 13.71
CA HIS A 437 -20.37 -10.77 15.15
C HIS A 437 -21.34 -11.89 15.60
N TRP A 438 -22.52 -11.92 15.02
CA TRP A 438 -23.52 -12.96 15.34
C TRP A 438 -22.97 -14.37 15.09
N HIS A 439 -22.32 -14.60 13.91
CA HIS A 439 -21.73 -15.90 13.61
C HIS A 439 -20.60 -16.28 14.56
N ALA A 440 -19.72 -15.32 14.87
CA ALA A 440 -18.60 -15.53 15.79
C ALA A 440 -19.10 -15.84 17.20
N MET A 441 -20.06 -15.07 17.73
CA MET A 441 -20.62 -15.30 19.07
C MET A 441 -21.36 -16.61 19.17
N THR A 442 -22.19 -16.97 18.18
CA THR A 442 -22.91 -18.25 18.19
C THR A 442 -21.95 -19.44 18.09
N SER A 443 -20.88 -19.32 17.29
CA SER A 443 -19.83 -20.34 17.20
C SER A 443 -19.04 -20.46 18.49
N LEU A 444 -18.72 -19.32 19.15
CA LEU A 444 -18.03 -19.27 20.44
C LEU A 444 -18.81 -20.03 21.50
N LEU A 445 -20.11 -19.70 21.69
CA LEU A 445 -20.97 -20.36 22.66
C LEU A 445 -21.03 -21.88 22.42
N LYS A 446 -21.11 -22.32 21.16
CA LYS A 446 -21.07 -23.74 20.80
C LYS A 446 -19.69 -24.38 21.06
N THR A 447 -18.60 -23.62 20.98
CA THR A 447 -17.26 -24.14 21.23
C THR A 447 -17.02 -24.31 22.74
N LEU A 448 -17.50 -23.35 23.58
CA LEU A 448 -17.43 -23.45 25.05
C LEU A 448 -18.36 -24.53 25.63
N GLY A 449 -19.50 -24.76 24.99
CA GLY A 449 -20.47 -25.77 25.43
C GLY A 449 -20.31 -27.13 24.71
N ALA A 450 -19.26 -27.34 23.95
CA ALA A 450 -18.99 -28.63 23.34
C ALA A 450 -18.34 -29.57 24.38
N PRO A 451 -18.79 -30.83 24.46
CA PRO A 451 -18.24 -31.83 25.39
C PRO A 451 -16.79 -32.18 25.04
#